data_66d84b778869f47c8f61d6d21d7e68fd
#
_entry.id   66d84b778869f47c8f61d6d21d7e68fd
#
_cell.length_a   1.000
_cell.length_b   1.000
_cell.length_c   1.000
_cell.angle_alpha   90.00
_cell.angle_beta   90.00
_cell.angle_gamma   90.00
#
_symmetry.space_group_name_H-M   'P 1'
#
loop_
_entity.id
_entity.type
_entity.pdbx_description
1 polymer ?
#
loop_
_entity_poly.entity_id
_entity_poly.type
_entity_poly.pdbx_seq_one_letter_code
_entity_poly.pdbx_strand_id
1 'polypeptide(L)'
;QWQAFEAGSRAVGSFPSNKLQDGSRIAVIGAGPAGSMFSYFSLKMAQAVGLDLNVDIFEPRKFCHRGPAGCNHCGGVVSESLVQRLATEGIMIPDGVVQRGVESYTLHMDVGDVEIATPLLEKRIAAIYRGNGPRHSELSDTQSFDGFLLQLAEERGANLIPRLVTDVRRDEEKMHVICADSHRDTYDLVVLASGANSRLMEILENQSQEFQSPGRTTTFICEFKLGREVINETFGPSMHVFLLDIPRLEFAALIPKGDYVSLCLLGDDIDDELMQLFFSSPEVANCFPGGFIPEHVCHCYPRINIKAARPTYSDRLVMIGDSGATRLFKDGIGAAYRTAKAAAKTAIFHGVSAADFKQHYAPLCHGIDKDNQVGKVVFGFGSLVQKARFARRGRRRRAPRRSGTRGRTHGPPCRSPRSTRRRRARRSR
;
A
#
# COMPACT_ATOMS: atom_id res chain seq x y z
N GLN A 1 4.19 -7.06 35.09
CA GLN A 1 5.47 -6.39 35.41
C GLN A 1 6.51 -6.90 34.44
N TRP A 2 6.88 -6.08 33.49
CA TRP A 2 8.02 -6.30 32.63
C TRP A 2 9.25 -5.96 33.44
N GLN A 3 10.02 -6.98 33.88
CA GLN A 3 11.26 -6.73 34.61
C GLN A 3 12.33 -6.25 33.65
N ALA A 4 13.03 -5.20 34.06
CA ALA A 4 14.10 -4.53 33.37
C ALA A 4 15.23 -5.50 32.98
N PHE A 5 15.74 -5.35 31.76
CA PHE A 5 16.95 -6.02 31.32
C PHE A 5 18.17 -5.36 31.96
N GLU A 6 18.66 -5.91 33.04
CA GLU A 6 20.05 -5.70 33.46
C GLU A 6 20.94 -6.68 32.69
N ALA A 7 21.89 -6.12 31.98
CA ALA A 7 22.99 -6.86 31.36
C ALA A 7 23.93 -7.37 32.46
N GLY A 8 23.60 -8.52 33.02
CA GLY A 8 24.44 -9.25 33.96
C GLY A 8 24.96 -10.54 33.35
N SER A 9 26.26 -10.54 33.02
CA SER A 9 27.00 -11.76 32.76
C SER A 9 26.75 -12.80 33.82
N ARG A 10 25.98 -13.85 33.54
CA ARG A 10 25.92 -15.06 34.36
C ARG A 10 26.04 -16.32 33.53
N ALA A 11 26.79 -17.25 34.10
CA ALA A 11 27.23 -18.57 33.71
C ALA A 11 26.31 -19.35 32.73
N VAL A 12 26.97 -20.08 31.84
CA VAL A 12 26.43 -21.08 30.88
C VAL A 12 25.62 -22.14 31.63
N GLY A 13 24.35 -21.85 31.85
CA GLY A 13 23.32 -22.84 32.07
C GLY A 13 22.65 -23.06 30.70
N SER A 14 22.30 -24.28 30.34
CA SER A 14 21.58 -24.63 29.15
C SER A 14 20.23 -23.88 29.13
N PHE A 15 20.20 -22.74 28.41
CA PHE A 15 18.93 -22.04 28.15
C PHE A 15 18.04 -22.99 27.34
N PRO A 16 16.74 -23.10 27.63
CA PRO A 16 15.81 -23.84 26.80
C PRO A 16 15.97 -23.35 25.35
N SER A 17 16.11 -24.29 24.44
CA SER A 17 16.28 -23.98 23.01
C SER A 17 15.17 -23.02 22.55
N ASN A 18 15.55 -21.79 22.19
CA ASN A 18 14.63 -20.80 21.59
C ASN A 18 14.27 -21.16 20.14
N LYS A 19 14.43 -22.43 19.75
CA LYS A 19 14.05 -22.97 18.46
C LYS A 19 12.68 -23.64 18.53
N LEU A 20 11.92 -23.45 17.49
CA LEU A 20 10.67 -24.20 17.31
C LEU A 20 10.96 -25.69 17.13
N GLN A 21 10.11 -26.52 17.71
CA GLN A 21 10.19 -27.98 17.69
C GLN A 21 8.85 -28.54 17.17
N ASP A 22 8.80 -29.85 16.94
CA ASP A 22 7.55 -30.52 16.60
C ASP A 22 6.48 -30.23 17.66
N GLY A 23 5.28 -29.89 17.18
CA GLY A 23 4.17 -29.47 18.02
C GLY A 23 4.22 -28.03 18.52
N SER A 24 5.26 -27.24 18.21
CA SER A 24 5.31 -25.82 18.57
C SER A 24 4.13 -25.06 17.95
N ARG A 25 3.61 -24.12 18.77
CA ARG A 25 2.43 -23.32 18.43
C ARG A 25 2.80 -21.89 18.09
N ILE A 26 2.30 -21.39 16.98
CA ILE A 26 2.51 -20.01 16.51
C ILE A 26 1.15 -19.31 16.42
N ALA A 27 1.02 -18.17 17.10
CA ALA A 27 -0.12 -17.27 16.91
C ALA A 27 0.22 -16.16 15.92
N VAL A 28 -0.59 -16.02 14.87
CA VAL A 28 -0.52 -14.93 13.90
C VAL A 28 -1.73 -14.01 14.08
N ILE A 29 -1.51 -12.77 14.45
CA ILE A 29 -2.59 -11.83 14.76
C ILE A 29 -2.84 -10.93 13.55
N GLY A 30 -3.92 -11.24 12.82
CA GLY A 30 -4.34 -10.61 11.57
C GLY A 30 -4.05 -11.47 10.35
N ALA A 31 -5.09 -11.73 9.53
CA ALA A 31 -5.04 -12.50 8.28
C ALA A 31 -4.90 -11.62 7.03
N GLY A 32 -4.46 -10.37 7.16
CA GLY A 32 -4.09 -9.57 6.00
C GLY A 32 -2.86 -10.15 5.27
N PRO A 33 -2.35 -9.53 4.20
CA PRO A 33 -1.25 -10.07 3.39
C PRO A 33 -0.02 -10.46 4.21
N ALA A 34 0.32 -9.70 5.26
CA ALA A 34 1.47 -10.02 6.10
C ALA A 34 1.28 -11.32 6.88
N GLY A 35 0.14 -11.49 7.56
CA GLY A 35 -0.13 -12.68 8.38
C GLY A 35 -0.34 -13.92 7.52
N SER A 36 -1.15 -13.84 6.47
CA SER A 36 -1.38 -14.97 5.57
C SER A 36 -0.09 -15.42 4.89
N MET A 37 0.74 -14.50 4.39
CA MET A 37 2.02 -14.86 3.79
C MET A 37 3.02 -15.41 4.81
N PHE A 38 3.05 -14.89 6.06
CA PHE A 38 3.88 -15.47 7.11
C PHE A 38 3.47 -16.94 7.37
N SER A 39 2.19 -17.20 7.55
CA SER A 39 1.66 -18.54 7.81
C SER A 39 1.97 -19.50 6.66
N TYR A 40 1.74 -19.06 5.42
CA TYR A 40 2.10 -19.81 4.22
C TYR A 40 3.60 -20.15 4.17
N PHE A 41 4.49 -19.17 4.39
CA PHE A 41 5.94 -19.39 4.31
C PHE A 41 6.47 -20.22 5.48
N SER A 42 5.97 -20.00 6.70
CA SER A 42 6.40 -20.78 7.87
C SER A 42 6.06 -22.27 7.70
N LEU A 43 4.82 -22.58 7.28
CA LEU A 43 4.39 -23.96 7.03
C LEU A 43 5.13 -24.58 5.82
N LYS A 44 5.33 -23.83 4.74
CA LYS A 44 6.13 -24.29 3.58
C LYS A 44 7.56 -24.63 3.96
N MET A 45 8.21 -23.77 4.77
CA MET A 45 9.59 -23.98 5.22
C MET A 45 9.70 -25.08 6.27
N ALA A 46 8.75 -25.16 7.20
CA ALA A 46 8.68 -26.21 8.20
C ALA A 46 8.55 -27.59 7.55
N GLN A 47 7.63 -27.74 6.60
CA GLN A 47 7.47 -28.97 5.81
C GLN A 47 8.78 -29.38 5.10
N ALA A 48 9.53 -28.42 4.55
CA ALA A 48 10.78 -28.69 3.85
C ALA A 48 11.89 -29.25 4.76
N VAL A 49 11.82 -29.00 6.07
CA VAL A 49 12.79 -29.49 7.07
C VAL A 49 12.23 -30.58 7.98
N GLY A 50 11.02 -31.07 7.69
CA GLY A 50 10.35 -32.13 8.46
C GLY A 50 9.90 -31.70 9.85
N LEU A 51 9.59 -30.40 10.05
CA LEU A 51 9.11 -29.82 11.29
C LEU A 51 7.59 -29.71 11.27
N ASP A 52 6.91 -30.27 12.29
CA ASP A 52 5.45 -30.17 12.44
C ASP A 52 5.10 -28.97 13.34
N LEU A 53 4.30 -28.04 12.82
CA LEU A 53 3.93 -26.78 13.48
C LEU A 53 2.41 -26.58 13.50
N ASN A 54 1.92 -26.02 14.60
CA ASN A 54 0.55 -25.55 14.72
C ASN A 54 0.50 -24.04 14.54
N VAL A 55 -0.10 -23.56 13.46
CA VAL A 55 -0.22 -22.12 13.15
C VAL A 55 -1.67 -21.69 13.25
N ASP A 56 -1.98 -20.88 14.26
CA ASP A 56 -3.30 -20.29 14.50
C ASP A 56 -3.32 -18.83 14.01
N ILE A 57 -4.24 -18.50 13.09
CA ILE A 57 -4.43 -17.16 12.54
C ILE A 57 -5.66 -16.53 13.19
N PHE A 58 -5.51 -15.44 13.93
CA PHE A 58 -6.61 -14.70 14.54
C PHE A 58 -7.08 -13.57 13.63
N GLU A 59 -8.29 -13.70 13.07
CA GLU A 59 -8.92 -12.66 12.25
C GLU A 59 -10.44 -12.69 12.41
N PRO A 60 -11.04 -11.65 13.00
CA PRO A 60 -12.48 -11.60 13.21
C PRO A 60 -13.27 -11.25 11.94
N ARG A 61 -12.62 -10.67 10.92
CA ARG A 61 -13.29 -10.24 9.68
C ARG A 61 -13.39 -11.37 8.67
N LYS A 62 -14.43 -11.29 7.85
CA LYS A 62 -14.61 -12.20 6.71
C LYS A 62 -14.34 -11.46 5.41
N PHE A 63 -13.26 -11.77 4.73
CA PHE A 63 -12.83 -11.12 3.49
C PHE A 63 -13.77 -11.36 2.30
N CYS A 64 -14.70 -12.29 2.39
CA CYS A 64 -15.74 -12.49 1.40
C CYS A 64 -16.83 -11.41 1.39
N HIS A 65 -16.86 -10.53 2.40
CA HIS A 65 -17.82 -9.43 2.41
C HIS A 65 -17.40 -8.30 1.47
N ARG A 66 -18.40 -7.60 0.91
CA ARG A 66 -18.23 -6.42 0.06
C ARG A 66 -18.19 -5.14 0.89
N GLY A 67 -17.54 -4.13 0.36
CA GLY A 67 -17.39 -2.83 1.01
C GLY A 67 -16.56 -2.89 2.30
N PRO A 68 -16.75 -1.93 3.22
CA PRO A 68 -15.90 -1.77 4.41
C PRO A 68 -15.82 -2.97 5.34
N ALA A 69 -16.84 -3.85 5.34
CA ALA A 69 -16.88 -5.03 6.21
C ALA A 69 -15.81 -6.08 5.83
N GLY A 70 -15.48 -6.21 4.55
CA GLY A 70 -14.46 -7.17 4.07
C GLY A 70 -13.18 -6.50 3.59
N CYS A 71 -13.22 -5.20 3.31
CA CYS A 71 -12.08 -4.46 2.77
C CYS A 71 -11.09 -4.08 3.87
N ASN A 72 -9.78 -4.17 3.56
CA ASN A 72 -8.70 -3.67 4.41
C ASN A 72 -8.27 -2.24 4.07
N HIS A 73 -9.17 -1.45 3.47
CA HIS A 73 -8.99 -0.03 3.23
C HIS A 73 -7.64 0.29 2.54
N CYS A 74 -7.50 -0.10 1.28
CA CYS A 74 -6.25 0.06 0.53
C CYS A 74 -6.56 0.36 -0.94
N GLY A 75 -5.72 1.13 -1.60
CA GLY A 75 -5.82 1.37 -3.05
C GLY A 75 -5.76 0.09 -3.90
N GLY A 76 -5.24 -1.00 -3.33
CA GLY A 76 -5.29 -2.32 -3.95
C GLY A 76 -4.40 -2.42 -5.20
N VAL A 77 -3.13 -2.05 -5.06
CA VAL A 77 -2.13 -2.19 -6.13
C VAL A 77 -1.06 -3.17 -5.69
N VAL A 78 -0.84 -4.20 -6.49
CA VAL A 78 0.26 -5.16 -6.35
C VAL A 78 1.30 -4.82 -7.41
N SER A 79 2.50 -4.42 -6.99
CA SER A 79 3.56 -4.02 -7.90
C SER A 79 4.02 -5.15 -8.80
N GLU A 80 4.50 -4.83 -10.01
CA GLU A 80 5.03 -5.81 -10.95
C GLU A 80 6.08 -6.73 -10.31
N SER A 81 7.02 -6.16 -9.56
CA SER A 81 8.06 -6.92 -8.86
C SER A 81 7.49 -7.87 -7.81
N LEU A 82 6.36 -7.54 -7.17
CA LEU A 82 5.70 -8.44 -6.23
C LEU A 82 4.95 -9.55 -6.95
N VAL A 83 4.25 -9.25 -8.06
CA VAL A 83 3.61 -10.28 -8.90
C VAL A 83 4.64 -11.32 -9.34
N GLN A 84 5.82 -10.88 -9.81
CA GLN A 84 6.91 -11.78 -10.19
C GLN A 84 7.42 -12.61 -9.01
N ARG A 85 7.64 -12.00 -7.85
CA ARG A 85 8.10 -12.69 -6.64
C ARG A 85 7.10 -13.73 -6.14
N LEU A 86 5.81 -13.42 -6.15
CA LEU A 86 4.77 -14.38 -5.80
C LEU A 86 4.79 -15.57 -6.77
N ALA A 87 4.92 -15.32 -8.07
CA ALA A 87 5.04 -16.39 -9.06
C ALA A 87 6.26 -17.29 -8.84
N THR A 88 7.42 -16.73 -8.42
CA THR A 88 8.61 -17.56 -8.07
C THR A 88 8.40 -18.41 -6.81
N GLU A 89 7.46 -18.03 -5.95
CA GLU A 89 7.06 -18.85 -4.79
C GLU A 89 6.00 -19.92 -5.13
N GLY A 90 5.54 -19.95 -6.37
CA GLY A 90 4.44 -20.80 -6.82
C GLY A 90 3.06 -20.22 -6.53
N ILE A 91 2.98 -18.94 -6.17
CA ILE A 91 1.73 -18.22 -5.91
C ILE A 91 1.34 -17.45 -7.17
N MET A 92 0.39 -17.99 -7.93
CA MET A 92 -0.20 -17.32 -9.09
C MET A 92 -1.49 -16.64 -8.65
N ILE A 93 -1.58 -15.32 -8.86
CA ILE A 93 -2.78 -14.55 -8.51
C ILE A 93 -3.88 -14.92 -9.53
N PRO A 94 -5.04 -15.43 -9.08
CA PRO A 94 -6.12 -15.86 -9.98
C PRO A 94 -6.76 -14.68 -10.71
N ASP A 95 -7.36 -14.98 -11.88
CA ASP A 95 -8.07 -13.96 -12.70
C ASP A 95 -9.21 -13.29 -11.94
N GLY A 96 -9.94 -14.00 -11.07
CA GLY A 96 -10.99 -13.42 -10.24
C GLY A 96 -10.49 -12.42 -9.18
N VAL A 97 -9.20 -12.48 -8.81
CA VAL A 97 -8.56 -11.54 -7.88
C VAL A 97 -8.06 -10.30 -8.63
N VAL A 98 -7.51 -10.47 -9.85
CA VAL A 98 -6.99 -9.37 -10.65
C VAL A 98 -8.14 -8.64 -11.34
N GLN A 99 -8.43 -7.43 -10.91
CA GLN A 99 -9.49 -6.61 -11.52
C GLN A 99 -9.03 -5.94 -12.81
N ARG A 100 -7.74 -5.59 -12.88
CA ARG A 100 -7.09 -5.00 -14.05
C ARG A 100 -5.58 -5.18 -14.02
N GLY A 101 -5.00 -5.49 -15.18
CA GLY A 101 -3.56 -5.35 -15.41
C GLY A 101 -3.23 -3.90 -15.76
N VAL A 102 -2.26 -3.31 -15.07
CA VAL A 102 -1.79 -1.94 -15.29
C VAL A 102 -0.43 -1.99 -15.97
N GLU A 103 -0.28 -1.29 -17.08
CA GLU A 103 0.93 -1.28 -17.93
C GLU A 103 1.73 0.02 -17.79
N SER A 104 1.08 1.10 -17.32
CA SER A 104 1.73 2.40 -17.21
C SER A 104 1.18 3.22 -16.04
N TYR A 105 1.90 4.29 -15.73
CA TYR A 105 1.47 5.37 -14.84
C TYR A 105 1.37 6.65 -15.66
N THR A 106 0.22 7.30 -15.65
CA THR A 106 0.07 8.65 -16.18
C THR A 106 0.21 9.65 -15.03
N LEU A 107 1.30 10.40 -15.02
CA LEU A 107 1.54 11.45 -14.03
C LEU A 107 0.95 12.76 -14.51
N HIS A 108 -0.02 13.29 -13.79
CA HIS A 108 -0.63 14.59 -14.01
C HIS A 108 0.04 15.63 -13.11
N MET A 109 0.54 16.69 -13.70
CA MET A 109 1.23 17.80 -13.01
C MET A 109 0.76 19.12 -13.59
N ASP A 110 0.87 20.22 -12.83
CA ASP A 110 0.54 21.59 -13.29
C ASP A 110 1.30 22.03 -14.57
N VAL A 111 2.33 21.27 -14.96
CA VAL A 111 3.18 21.57 -16.12
C VAL A 111 2.89 20.65 -17.32
N GLY A 112 1.94 19.72 -17.18
CA GLY A 112 1.55 18.76 -18.20
C GLY A 112 1.67 17.32 -17.72
N ASP A 113 1.24 16.40 -18.57
CA ASP A 113 1.13 14.97 -18.30
C ASP A 113 2.34 14.21 -18.84
N VAL A 114 2.73 13.15 -18.12
CA VAL A 114 3.81 12.25 -18.53
C VAL A 114 3.35 10.81 -18.32
N GLU A 115 3.40 10.00 -19.35
CA GLU A 115 3.17 8.57 -19.24
C GLU A 115 4.50 7.83 -19.00
N ILE A 116 4.52 6.96 -18.00
CA ILE A 116 5.65 6.10 -17.65
C ILE A 116 5.20 4.65 -17.79
N ALA A 117 5.65 3.99 -18.85
CA ALA A 117 5.41 2.56 -19.04
C ALA A 117 6.18 1.71 -18.00
N THR A 118 5.63 0.55 -17.64
CA THR A 118 6.37 -0.42 -16.82
C THR A 118 7.54 -0.99 -17.62
N PRO A 119 8.74 -1.10 -17.03
CA PRO A 119 9.96 -1.48 -17.76
C PRO A 119 9.98 -2.93 -18.24
N LEU A 120 9.22 -3.80 -17.60
CA LEU A 120 9.14 -5.22 -17.89
C LEU A 120 7.71 -5.59 -18.29
N LEU A 121 7.44 -5.74 -19.56
CA LEU A 121 6.09 -6.06 -20.05
C LEU A 121 5.65 -7.52 -19.80
N GLU A 122 6.49 -8.35 -19.19
CA GLU A 122 6.22 -9.78 -18.94
C GLU A 122 5.16 -10.01 -17.87
N LYS A 123 5.17 -9.19 -16.83
CA LYS A 123 4.19 -9.22 -15.74
C LYS A 123 3.69 -7.81 -15.51
N ARG A 124 2.37 -7.64 -15.42
CA ARG A 124 1.74 -6.35 -15.20
C ARG A 124 1.59 -6.06 -13.71
N ILE A 125 1.49 -4.79 -13.37
CA ILE A 125 0.98 -4.37 -12.07
C ILE A 125 -0.46 -4.84 -11.97
N ALA A 126 -0.84 -5.46 -10.85
CA ALA A 126 -2.21 -5.91 -10.66
C ALA A 126 -2.99 -4.92 -9.79
N ALA A 127 -4.11 -4.41 -10.33
CA ALA A 127 -5.12 -3.73 -9.53
C ALA A 127 -6.07 -4.79 -8.96
N ILE A 128 -6.29 -4.76 -7.65
CA ILE A 128 -7.03 -5.78 -6.89
C ILE A 128 -7.98 -5.12 -5.88
N TYR A 129 -8.94 -5.90 -5.37
CA TYR A 129 -9.64 -5.58 -4.14
C TYR A 129 -9.09 -6.41 -2.98
N ARG A 130 -8.84 -5.75 -1.83
CA ARG A 130 -8.42 -6.42 -0.60
C ARG A 130 -9.55 -7.26 0.00
N GLY A 131 -10.80 -6.77 -0.07
CA GLY A 131 -12.03 -7.52 0.18
C GLY A 131 -12.69 -7.96 -1.12
N ASN A 132 -13.99 -8.26 -1.07
CA ASN A 132 -14.75 -8.80 -2.21
C ASN A 132 -15.41 -7.69 -3.08
N GLY A 133 -14.71 -6.59 -3.28
CA GLY A 133 -15.16 -5.46 -4.10
C GLY A 133 -15.92 -4.38 -3.34
N PRO A 134 -16.34 -3.31 -4.04
CA PRO A 134 -17.07 -2.19 -3.47
C PRO A 134 -18.44 -2.58 -2.91
N ARG A 135 -19.01 -1.73 -2.05
CA ARG A 135 -20.39 -1.89 -1.57
C ARG A 135 -21.36 -1.90 -2.76
N HIS A 136 -22.34 -2.77 -2.70
CA HIS A 136 -23.36 -2.96 -3.76
C HIS A 136 -22.82 -3.34 -5.14
N SER A 137 -21.56 -3.85 -5.23
CA SER A 137 -21.08 -4.40 -6.50
C SER A 137 -21.86 -5.67 -6.86
N GLU A 138 -22.28 -5.77 -8.11
CA GLU A 138 -22.98 -6.94 -8.66
C GLU A 138 -22.02 -8.00 -9.21
N LEU A 139 -20.72 -7.73 -9.16
CA LEU A 139 -19.69 -8.59 -9.72
C LEU A 139 -19.67 -9.95 -9.02
N SER A 140 -20.15 -10.99 -9.70
CA SER A 140 -20.19 -12.36 -9.20
C SER A 140 -18.80 -12.97 -9.05
N ASP A 141 -17.84 -12.56 -9.87
CA ASP A 141 -16.56 -13.21 -10.07
C ASP A 141 -15.40 -12.53 -9.33
N THR A 142 -15.67 -11.45 -8.57
CA THR A 142 -14.64 -10.77 -7.79
C THR A 142 -14.25 -11.59 -6.58
N GLN A 143 -12.96 -11.92 -6.49
CA GLN A 143 -12.38 -12.59 -5.33
C GLN A 143 -11.50 -11.62 -4.54
N SER A 144 -11.58 -11.75 -3.22
CA SER A 144 -10.73 -10.99 -2.28
C SER A 144 -9.27 -11.43 -2.39
N PHE A 145 -8.36 -10.47 -2.56
CA PHE A 145 -6.92 -10.76 -2.49
C PHE A 145 -6.50 -11.26 -1.11
N ASP A 146 -7.01 -10.67 -0.03
CA ASP A 146 -6.70 -11.10 1.32
C ASP A 146 -7.29 -12.49 1.59
N GLY A 147 -8.53 -12.76 1.10
CA GLY A 147 -9.14 -14.08 1.18
C GLY A 147 -8.36 -15.13 0.41
N PHE A 148 -7.88 -14.82 -0.77
CA PHE A 148 -7.02 -15.73 -1.56
C PHE A 148 -5.72 -16.08 -0.81
N LEU A 149 -5.04 -15.09 -0.24
CA LEU A 149 -3.81 -15.37 0.52
C LEU A 149 -4.07 -16.16 1.80
N LEU A 150 -5.19 -15.91 2.47
CA LEU A 150 -5.61 -16.68 3.65
C LEU A 150 -5.90 -18.14 3.27
N GLN A 151 -6.64 -18.36 2.19
CA GLN A 151 -6.92 -19.70 1.69
C GLN A 151 -5.64 -20.51 1.41
N LEU A 152 -4.62 -19.87 0.79
CA LEU A 152 -3.32 -20.52 0.58
C LEU A 152 -2.62 -20.94 1.88
N ALA A 153 -2.81 -20.18 2.97
CA ALA A 153 -2.27 -20.53 4.28
C ALA A 153 -3.07 -21.71 4.91
N GLU A 154 -4.41 -21.68 4.81
CA GLU A 154 -5.28 -22.74 5.31
C GLU A 154 -5.05 -24.07 4.55
N GLU A 155 -4.87 -24.04 3.24
CA GLU A 155 -4.53 -25.19 2.41
C GLU A 155 -3.19 -25.85 2.82
N ARG A 156 -2.30 -25.08 3.49
CA ARG A 156 -1.06 -25.61 4.08
C ARG A 156 -1.17 -26.05 5.53
N GLY A 157 -2.36 -25.95 6.12
CA GLY A 157 -2.63 -26.39 7.50
C GLY A 157 -2.67 -25.29 8.54
N ALA A 158 -2.72 -24.00 8.15
CA ALA A 158 -3.01 -22.93 9.10
C ALA A 158 -4.47 -23.00 9.56
N ASN A 159 -4.71 -22.78 10.86
CA ASN A 159 -6.04 -22.78 11.45
C ASN A 159 -6.55 -21.34 11.63
N LEU A 160 -7.70 -21.00 11.02
CA LEU A 160 -8.33 -19.71 11.19
C LEU A 160 -9.18 -19.66 12.47
N ILE A 161 -8.87 -18.73 13.37
CA ILE A 161 -9.62 -18.46 14.58
C ILE A 161 -10.35 -17.10 14.42
N PRO A 162 -11.68 -17.08 14.26
CA PRO A 162 -12.44 -15.84 14.00
C PRO A 162 -12.67 -15.04 15.30
N ARG A 163 -11.58 -14.65 15.98
CA ARG A 163 -11.59 -13.92 17.24
C ARG A 163 -10.76 -12.64 17.16
N LEU A 164 -11.21 -11.61 17.86
CA LEU A 164 -10.47 -10.36 18.01
C LEU A 164 -9.50 -10.49 19.20
N VAL A 165 -8.21 -10.44 18.93
CA VAL A 165 -7.18 -10.36 19.97
C VAL A 165 -7.15 -8.94 20.51
N THR A 166 -7.23 -8.82 21.83
CA THR A 166 -7.23 -7.56 22.58
C THR A 166 -5.97 -7.34 23.37
N ASP A 167 -5.23 -8.40 23.70
CA ASP A 167 -4.00 -8.29 24.48
C ASP A 167 -3.02 -9.43 24.16
N VAL A 168 -1.73 -9.16 24.33
CA VAL A 168 -0.64 -10.13 24.21
C VAL A 168 0.31 -9.92 25.37
N ARG A 169 0.60 -10.97 26.12
CA ARG A 169 1.51 -10.92 27.27
C ARG A 169 2.56 -12.01 27.16
N ARG A 170 3.71 -11.76 27.74
CA ARG A 170 4.78 -12.75 27.87
C ARG A 170 4.97 -13.14 29.33
N ASP A 171 5.14 -14.42 29.60
CA ASP A 171 5.76 -14.91 30.82
C ASP A 171 7.21 -15.39 30.52
N GLU A 172 7.80 -16.14 31.45
CA GLU A 172 9.19 -16.61 31.29
C GLU A 172 9.37 -17.59 30.16
N GLU A 173 8.35 -18.37 29.78
CA GLU A 173 8.47 -19.46 28.81
C GLU A 173 7.61 -19.31 27.55
N LYS A 174 6.46 -18.66 27.67
CA LYS A 174 5.42 -18.64 26.62
C LYS A 174 4.86 -17.23 26.39
N MET A 175 4.17 -17.12 25.26
CA MET A 175 3.35 -15.96 24.92
C MET A 175 1.88 -16.28 25.16
N HIS A 176 1.15 -15.35 25.78
CA HIS A 176 -0.28 -15.45 26.04
C HIS A 176 -1.03 -14.54 25.09
N VAL A 177 -1.97 -15.09 24.33
CA VAL A 177 -2.90 -14.35 23.50
C VAL A 177 -4.25 -14.29 24.19
N ILE A 178 -4.81 -13.09 24.34
CA ILE A 178 -6.08 -12.83 25.01
C ILE A 178 -7.05 -12.21 24.02
N CYS A 179 -8.23 -12.81 23.86
CA CYS A 179 -9.27 -12.35 22.96
C CYS A 179 -10.37 -11.54 23.68
N ALA A 180 -11.16 -10.81 22.93
CA ALA A 180 -12.24 -9.96 23.43
C ALA A 180 -13.34 -10.77 24.19
N ASP A 181 -13.55 -12.03 23.83
CA ASP A 181 -14.46 -12.97 24.48
C ASP A 181 -13.85 -13.67 25.70
N SER A 182 -12.74 -13.15 26.24
CA SER A 182 -11.97 -13.69 27.35
C SER A 182 -11.29 -15.05 27.06
N HIS A 183 -11.32 -15.54 25.85
CA HIS A 183 -10.54 -16.71 25.45
C HIS A 183 -9.05 -16.39 25.60
N ARG A 184 -8.31 -17.36 26.18
CA ARG A 184 -6.86 -17.27 26.40
C ARG A 184 -6.19 -18.52 25.91
N ASP A 185 -5.04 -18.34 25.25
CA ASP A 185 -4.24 -19.46 24.78
C ASP A 185 -2.74 -19.11 24.80
N THR A 186 -1.88 -20.13 24.76
CA THR A 186 -0.43 -20.00 24.90
C THR A 186 0.30 -20.46 23.65
N TYR A 187 1.38 -19.75 23.31
CA TYR A 187 2.12 -19.94 22.06
C TYR A 187 3.63 -19.84 22.30
N ASP A 188 4.40 -20.49 21.43
CA ASP A 188 5.85 -20.42 21.39
C ASP A 188 6.35 -19.16 20.69
N LEU A 189 5.55 -18.67 19.72
CA LEU A 189 5.82 -17.44 18.97
C LEU A 189 4.49 -16.71 18.72
N VAL A 190 4.51 -15.40 18.90
CA VAL A 190 3.44 -14.50 18.45
C VAL A 190 3.94 -13.61 17.32
N VAL A 191 3.16 -13.53 16.27
CA VAL A 191 3.42 -12.70 15.09
C VAL A 191 2.34 -11.63 14.97
N LEU A 192 2.73 -10.37 15.17
CA LEU A 192 1.81 -9.25 15.03
C LEU A 192 1.75 -8.80 13.57
N ALA A 193 0.62 -9.08 12.93
CA ALA A 193 0.29 -8.72 11.56
C ALA A 193 -1.02 -7.92 11.48
N SER A 194 -1.37 -7.23 12.56
CA SER A 194 -2.67 -6.59 12.78
C SER A 194 -2.89 -5.31 11.94
N GLY A 195 -1.87 -4.86 11.21
CA GLY A 195 -1.94 -3.71 10.30
C GLY A 195 -1.97 -2.35 11.00
N ALA A 196 -2.08 -1.27 10.19
CA ALA A 196 -2.02 0.11 10.68
C ALA A 196 -3.28 0.55 11.46
N ASN A 197 -4.42 -0.10 11.26
CA ASN A 197 -5.70 0.29 11.86
C ASN A 197 -6.00 -0.39 13.21
N SER A 198 -5.14 -1.29 13.66
CA SER A 198 -5.32 -2.01 14.92
C SER A 198 -5.02 -1.14 16.15
N ARG A 199 -5.82 -1.32 17.20
CA ARG A 199 -5.56 -0.72 18.52
C ARG A 199 -4.54 -1.52 19.35
N LEU A 200 -4.26 -2.77 18.96
CA LEU A 200 -3.35 -3.64 19.72
C LEU A 200 -1.95 -3.03 19.87
N MET A 201 -1.48 -2.29 18.83
CA MET A 201 -0.18 -1.62 18.88
C MET A 201 -0.13 -0.51 19.94
N GLU A 202 -1.23 0.23 20.10
CA GLU A 202 -1.37 1.28 21.15
C GLU A 202 -1.43 0.66 22.55
N ILE A 203 -2.06 -0.50 22.68
CA ILE A 203 -2.12 -1.25 23.95
C ILE A 203 -0.73 -1.72 24.35
N LEU A 204 0.05 -2.27 23.41
CA LEU A 204 1.42 -2.70 23.67
C LEU A 204 2.35 -1.53 24.04
N GLU A 205 2.19 -0.37 23.40
CA GLU A 205 2.93 0.84 23.74
C GLU A 205 2.65 1.31 25.17
N ASN A 206 1.39 1.23 25.60
CA ASN A 206 1.02 1.58 26.98
C ASN A 206 1.53 0.57 28.02
N GLN A 207 1.83 -0.65 27.62
CA GLN A 207 2.33 -1.71 28.50
C GLN A 207 3.87 -1.73 28.63
N SER A 208 4.58 -1.16 27.66
CA SER A 208 6.04 -1.17 27.60
C SER A 208 6.59 0.20 27.23
N GLN A 209 7.48 0.73 28.08
CA GLN A 209 8.17 2.01 27.79
C GLN A 209 9.16 1.91 26.62
N GLU A 210 9.58 0.71 26.27
CA GLU A 210 10.55 0.48 25.18
C GLU A 210 9.90 0.38 23.80
N PHE A 211 8.61 0.04 23.74
CA PHE A 211 7.88 -0.12 22.51
C PHE A 211 7.24 1.20 22.07
N GLN A 212 7.48 1.57 20.81
CA GLN A 212 6.84 2.71 20.14
C GLN A 212 6.02 2.19 18.97
N SER A 213 4.73 2.51 18.98
CA SER A 213 3.83 2.17 17.89
C SER A 213 4.21 2.91 16.58
N PRO A 214 3.81 2.41 15.40
CA PRO A 214 4.05 3.13 14.16
C PRO A 214 3.41 4.51 14.16
N GLY A 215 4.15 5.53 13.70
CA GLY A 215 3.55 6.83 13.42
C GLY A 215 2.60 6.70 12.23
N ARG A 216 1.40 7.31 12.31
CA ARG A 216 0.32 7.14 11.33
C ARG A 216 -0.23 8.48 10.86
N THR A 217 -0.74 8.51 9.63
CA THR A 217 -1.58 9.58 9.10
C THR A 217 -2.84 8.99 8.49
N THR A 218 -3.85 9.81 8.26
CA THR A 218 -5.11 9.40 7.64
C THR A 218 -5.07 9.69 6.14
N THR A 219 -5.63 8.79 5.35
CA THR A 219 -5.84 8.97 3.91
C THR A 219 -7.32 8.90 3.60
N PHE A 220 -7.71 9.27 2.38
CA PHE A 220 -9.07 9.09 1.88
C PHE A 220 -9.06 8.11 0.71
N ILE A 221 -9.99 7.17 0.71
CA ILE A 221 -10.20 6.23 -0.40
C ILE A 221 -11.70 6.18 -0.70
N CYS A 222 -12.04 6.29 -1.98
CA CYS A 222 -13.41 6.07 -2.44
C CYS A 222 -13.43 5.33 -3.77
N GLU A 223 -14.59 4.75 -4.11
CA GLU A 223 -14.83 3.97 -5.31
C GLU A 223 -15.93 4.63 -6.16
N PHE A 224 -15.66 4.83 -7.45
CA PHE A 224 -16.63 5.33 -8.44
C PHE A 224 -17.02 4.22 -9.39
N LYS A 225 -18.33 4.04 -9.66
CA LYS A 225 -18.84 3.13 -10.68
C LYS A 225 -18.93 3.88 -12.01
N LEU A 226 -18.09 3.52 -12.97
CA LEU A 226 -18.07 4.12 -14.31
C LEU A 226 -18.50 3.15 -15.41
N GLY A 227 -18.39 1.85 -15.18
CA GLY A 227 -18.55 0.80 -16.17
C GLY A 227 -17.25 0.53 -16.94
N ARG A 228 -17.09 -0.73 -17.36
CA ARG A 228 -15.85 -1.24 -17.98
C ARG A 228 -15.51 -0.55 -19.29
N GLU A 229 -16.50 -0.26 -20.12
CA GLU A 229 -16.29 0.39 -21.43
C GLU A 229 -15.74 1.80 -21.22
N VAL A 230 -16.37 2.61 -20.39
CA VAL A 230 -15.93 3.97 -20.06
C VAL A 230 -14.51 3.96 -19.48
N ILE A 231 -14.22 3.02 -18.58
CA ILE A 231 -12.88 2.88 -17.98
C ILE A 231 -11.84 2.53 -19.05
N ASN A 232 -12.18 1.65 -20.01
CA ASN A 232 -11.26 1.28 -21.08
C ASN A 232 -10.95 2.46 -22.01
N GLU A 233 -11.95 3.27 -22.31
CA GLU A 233 -11.79 4.45 -23.19
C GLU A 233 -11.04 5.60 -22.51
N THR A 234 -11.29 5.81 -21.22
CA THR A 234 -10.80 6.99 -20.48
C THR A 234 -9.45 6.74 -19.82
N PHE A 235 -9.29 5.61 -19.14
CA PHE A 235 -8.08 5.29 -18.36
C PHE A 235 -7.15 4.31 -19.08
N GLY A 236 -7.68 3.50 -20.00
CA GLY A 236 -6.91 2.45 -20.65
C GLY A 236 -6.26 1.51 -19.61
N PRO A 237 -5.05 0.98 -19.87
CA PRO A 237 -4.29 0.15 -18.94
C PRO A 237 -3.39 0.99 -18.01
N SER A 238 -3.72 2.26 -17.73
CA SER A 238 -2.90 3.18 -16.95
C SER A 238 -3.51 3.49 -15.59
N MET A 239 -2.67 3.63 -14.58
CA MET A 239 -3.02 4.26 -13.31
C MET A 239 -2.65 5.75 -13.37
N HIS A 240 -3.60 6.61 -13.05
CA HIS A 240 -3.42 8.06 -13.09
C HIS A 240 -3.00 8.56 -11.71
N VAL A 241 -1.85 9.25 -11.65
CA VAL A 241 -1.28 9.81 -10.43
C VAL A 241 -1.20 11.32 -10.56
N PHE A 242 -1.70 12.03 -9.57
CA PHE A 242 -1.79 13.49 -9.55
C PHE A 242 -0.79 14.06 -8.54
N LEU A 243 0.10 14.90 -9.04
CA LEU A 243 1.10 15.64 -8.29
C LEU A 243 0.84 17.14 -8.51
N LEU A 244 -0.33 17.60 -8.03
CA LEU A 244 -0.84 18.96 -8.23
C LEU A 244 -0.42 19.89 -7.08
N ASP A 245 -0.22 21.17 -7.35
CA ASP A 245 0.05 22.18 -6.32
C ASP A 245 -1.25 22.64 -5.63
N ILE A 246 -1.92 21.68 -4.98
CA ILE A 246 -3.12 21.91 -4.17
C ILE A 246 -2.69 21.93 -2.70
N PRO A 247 -3.04 22.97 -1.93
CA PRO A 247 -2.72 23.04 -0.51
C PRO A 247 -3.18 21.78 0.25
N ARG A 248 -2.33 21.25 1.13
CA ARG A 248 -2.59 20.05 1.94
C ARG A 248 -2.59 18.72 1.17
N LEU A 249 -2.59 18.71 -0.16
CA LEU A 249 -2.49 17.50 -0.97
C LEU A 249 -1.03 17.11 -1.18
N GLU A 250 -0.66 15.89 -0.83
CA GLU A 250 0.65 15.31 -1.15
C GLU A 250 0.63 14.62 -2.52
N PHE A 251 -0.34 13.73 -2.72
CA PHE A 251 -0.65 13.13 -4.03
C PHE A 251 -2.04 12.49 -4.03
N ALA A 252 -2.55 12.23 -5.23
CA ALA A 252 -3.73 11.40 -5.42
C ALA A 252 -3.51 10.38 -6.54
N ALA A 253 -4.29 9.31 -6.55
CA ALA A 253 -4.26 8.31 -7.61
C ALA A 253 -5.68 7.83 -7.96
N LEU A 254 -5.98 7.75 -9.26
CA LEU A 254 -7.15 7.06 -9.80
C LEU A 254 -6.68 5.71 -10.35
N ILE A 255 -7.20 4.64 -9.79
CA ILE A 255 -6.79 3.27 -10.06
C ILE A 255 -7.97 2.52 -10.70
N PRO A 256 -7.91 2.20 -12.01
CA PRO A 256 -9.00 1.49 -12.67
C PRO A 256 -9.06 0.03 -12.21
N LYS A 257 -10.29 -0.47 -11.94
CA LYS A 257 -10.57 -1.83 -11.46
C LYS A 257 -11.88 -2.34 -12.02
N GLY A 258 -11.84 -3.16 -13.07
CA GLY A 258 -13.08 -3.68 -13.66
C GLY A 258 -14.05 -2.57 -14.07
N ASP A 259 -15.20 -2.49 -13.41
CA ASP A 259 -16.24 -1.48 -13.64
C ASP A 259 -16.11 -0.23 -12.75
N TYR A 260 -15.09 -0.18 -11.90
CA TYR A 260 -14.89 0.87 -10.91
C TYR A 260 -13.53 1.54 -11.04
N VAL A 261 -13.45 2.75 -10.51
CA VAL A 261 -12.19 3.47 -10.31
C VAL A 261 -12.04 3.78 -8.82
N SER A 262 -10.93 3.36 -8.23
CA SER A 262 -10.57 3.73 -6.85
C SER A 262 -9.80 5.05 -6.86
N LEU A 263 -10.29 6.05 -6.13
CA LEU A 263 -9.49 7.23 -5.77
C LEU A 263 -8.79 6.96 -4.44
N CYS A 264 -7.48 7.17 -4.41
CA CYS A 264 -6.68 7.24 -3.19
C CYS A 264 -6.11 8.65 -3.08
N LEU A 265 -6.35 9.32 -1.95
CA LEU A 265 -5.92 10.68 -1.69
C LEU A 265 -5.08 10.72 -0.42
N LEU A 266 -3.85 11.21 -0.52
CA LEU A 266 -2.93 11.43 0.60
C LEU A 266 -2.68 12.91 0.77
N GLY A 267 -2.84 13.39 1.98
CA GLY A 267 -2.63 14.78 2.34
C GLY A 267 -2.94 15.04 3.81
N ASP A 268 -2.79 16.28 4.21
CA ASP A 268 -3.11 16.73 5.56
C ASP A 268 -4.56 17.21 5.62
N ASP A 269 -5.28 16.82 6.68
CA ASP A 269 -6.66 17.25 6.97
C ASP A 269 -7.58 17.17 5.75
N ILE A 270 -7.78 15.96 5.25
CA ILE A 270 -8.62 15.71 4.08
C ILE A 270 -10.09 15.94 4.44
N ASP A 271 -10.64 17.03 3.92
CA ASP A 271 -12.01 17.49 4.12
C ASP A 271 -12.71 17.76 2.78
N ASP A 272 -13.97 18.20 2.85
CA ASP A 272 -14.78 18.49 1.66
C ASP A 272 -14.18 19.63 0.82
N GLU A 273 -13.51 20.60 1.43
CA GLU A 273 -12.86 21.71 0.71
C GLU A 273 -11.70 21.19 -0.15
N LEU A 274 -10.83 20.34 0.42
CA LEU A 274 -9.72 19.73 -0.31
C LEU A 274 -10.25 18.84 -1.44
N MET A 275 -11.33 18.08 -1.18
CA MET A 275 -11.99 17.25 -2.19
C MET A 275 -12.55 18.10 -3.34
N GLN A 276 -13.21 19.21 -3.05
CA GLN A 276 -13.72 20.13 -4.07
C GLN A 276 -12.60 20.74 -4.90
N LEU A 277 -11.52 21.21 -4.25
CA LEU A 277 -10.34 21.73 -4.95
C LEU A 277 -9.71 20.70 -5.87
N PHE A 278 -9.57 19.46 -5.40
CA PHE A 278 -9.02 18.37 -6.19
C PHE A 278 -9.87 18.07 -7.42
N PHE A 279 -11.18 17.86 -7.25
CA PHE A 279 -12.07 17.54 -8.37
C PHE A 279 -12.32 18.72 -9.32
N SER A 280 -12.15 19.97 -8.85
CA SER A 280 -12.27 21.17 -9.70
C SER A 280 -11.03 21.41 -10.56
N SER A 281 -9.91 20.71 -10.30
CA SER A 281 -8.72 20.87 -11.13
C SER A 281 -8.94 20.28 -12.53
N PRO A 282 -8.53 20.97 -13.59
CA PRO A 282 -8.72 20.51 -14.97
C PRO A 282 -8.10 19.12 -15.22
N GLU A 283 -6.96 18.85 -14.61
CA GLU A 283 -6.22 17.60 -14.72
C GLU A 283 -7.04 16.40 -14.22
N VAL A 284 -7.84 16.60 -13.16
CA VAL A 284 -8.73 15.58 -12.61
C VAL A 284 -10.04 15.51 -13.37
N ALA A 285 -10.67 16.65 -13.64
CA ALA A 285 -11.95 16.73 -14.35
C ALA A 285 -11.88 16.08 -15.74
N ASN A 286 -10.74 16.23 -16.45
CA ASN A 286 -10.51 15.64 -17.77
C ASN A 286 -10.39 14.10 -17.74
N CYS A 287 -10.17 13.50 -16.57
CA CYS A 287 -10.16 12.04 -16.40
C CYS A 287 -11.58 11.44 -16.30
N PHE A 288 -12.63 12.27 -16.27
CA PHE A 288 -14.00 11.78 -16.21
C PHE A 288 -14.77 12.17 -17.49
N PRO A 289 -15.65 11.29 -18.00
CA PRO A 289 -16.42 11.57 -19.23
C PRO A 289 -17.22 12.87 -19.12
N GLY A 290 -17.05 13.75 -20.09
CA GLY A 290 -17.76 15.04 -20.11
C GLY A 290 -17.45 15.98 -18.94
N GLY A 291 -16.36 15.71 -18.20
CA GLY A 291 -16.00 16.46 -16.98
C GLY A 291 -16.94 16.20 -15.79
N PHE A 292 -17.86 15.26 -15.92
CA PHE A 292 -18.76 14.87 -14.84
C PHE A 292 -18.05 13.91 -13.87
N ILE A 293 -18.11 14.23 -12.57
CA ILE A 293 -17.58 13.36 -11.52
C ILE A 293 -18.75 12.58 -10.95
N PRO A 294 -18.75 11.23 -11.11
CA PRO A 294 -19.83 10.40 -10.62
C PRO A 294 -19.85 10.36 -9.09
N GLU A 295 -21.02 10.06 -8.53
CA GLU A 295 -21.15 9.82 -7.11
C GLU A 295 -20.36 8.58 -6.70
N HIS A 296 -19.64 8.64 -5.58
CA HIS A 296 -18.91 7.50 -5.06
C HIS A 296 -19.84 6.48 -4.38
N VAL A 297 -19.60 5.19 -4.59
CA VAL A 297 -20.42 4.10 -4.03
C VAL A 297 -20.05 3.73 -2.60
N CYS A 298 -18.80 3.96 -2.22
CA CYS A 298 -18.32 3.82 -0.85
C CYS A 298 -17.03 4.62 -0.64
N HIS A 299 -16.77 4.99 0.61
CA HIS A 299 -15.52 5.66 1.00
C HIS A 299 -15.07 5.23 2.38
N CYS A 300 -13.82 5.51 2.69
CA CYS A 300 -13.21 5.26 4.00
C CYS A 300 -12.01 6.18 4.22
N TYR A 301 -11.63 6.30 5.50
CA TYR A 301 -10.47 7.07 5.97
C TYR A 301 -9.46 6.13 6.64
N PRO A 302 -8.70 5.33 5.89
CA PRO A 302 -7.73 4.42 6.48
C PRO A 302 -6.51 5.17 7.01
N ARG A 303 -5.91 4.59 8.05
CA ARG A 303 -4.59 5.03 8.54
C ARG A 303 -3.50 4.33 7.74
N ILE A 304 -2.47 5.07 7.39
CA ILE A 304 -1.23 4.54 6.81
C ILE A 304 -0.04 4.94 7.67
N ASN A 305 1.02 4.16 7.61
CA ASN A 305 2.22 4.44 8.37
C ASN A 305 3.08 5.52 7.71
N ILE A 306 3.53 6.48 8.52
CA ILE A 306 4.54 7.49 8.17
C ILE A 306 5.86 7.26 8.93
N LYS A 307 5.88 6.34 9.91
CA LYS A 307 7.04 5.92 10.68
C LYS A 307 6.86 4.45 11.10
N ALA A 308 7.93 3.65 11.06
CA ALA A 308 7.92 2.26 11.52
C ALA A 308 7.82 2.15 13.06
N ALA A 309 7.30 1.02 13.55
CA ALA A 309 7.35 0.67 14.97
C ALA A 309 8.80 0.45 15.42
N ARG A 310 9.07 0.62 16.72
CA ARG A 310 10.37 0.34 17.35
C ARG A 310 10.19 -0.15 18.77
N PRO A 311 10.83 -1.29 19.14
CA PRO A 311 11.45 -2.30 18.26
C PRO A 311 10.40 -3.05 17.44
N THR A 312 10.83 -3.80 16.39
CA THR A 312 9.93 -4.65 15.57
C THR A 312 9.95 -6.11 15.99
N TYR A 313 10.61 -6.44 17.08
CA TYR A 313 10.71 -7.79 17.64
C TYR A 313 11.13 -7.75 19.12
N SER A 314 10.85 -8.83 19.81
CA SER A 314 11.40 -9.20 21.11
C SER A 314 11.52 -10.73 21.20
N ASP A 315 11.86 -11.30 22.36
CA ASP A 315 11.81 -12.75 22.51
C ASP A 315 10.39 -13.26 22.27
N ARG A 316 10.25 -14.26 21.39
CA ARG A 316 8.98 -14.91 21.04
C ARG A 316 7.90 -13.98 20.48
N LEU A 317 8.29 -12.78 20.02
CA LEU A 317 7.39 -11.80 19.41
C LEU A 317 8.06 -11.13 18.21
N VAL A 318 7.38 -11.11 17.08
CA VAL A 318 7.82 -10.37 15.89
C VAL A 318 6.67 -9.61 15.25
N MET A 319 6.95 -8.39 14.79
CA MET A 319 5.99 -7.50 14.15
C MET A 319 6.30 -7.42 12.66
N ILE A 320 5.31 -7.68 11.81
CA ILE A 320 5.46 -7.72 10.35
C ILE A 320 4.45 -6.81 9.65
N GLY A 321 4.75 -6.45 8.41
CA GLY A 321 3.92 -5.52 7.64
C GLY A 321 3.73 -4.19 8.37
N ASP A 322 2.52 -3.65 8.30
CA ASP A 322 2.21 -2.34 8.90
C ASP A 322 2.21 -2.32 10.44
N SER A 323 2.26 -3.47 11.09
CA SER A 323 2.50 -3.53 12.54
C SER A 323 3.96 -3.30 12.91
N GLY A 324 4.89 -3.48 11.98
CA GLY A 324 6.34 -3.38 12.20
C GLY A 324 7.01 -2.40 11.25
N ALA A 325 7.81 -2.93 10.31
CA ALA A 325 8.50 -2.18 9.28
C ALA A 325 7.74 -2.26 7.96
N THR A 326 7.35 -1.12 7.41
CA THR A 326 6.64 -1.01 6.14
C THR A 326 7.24 0.05 5.24
N ARG A 327 6.95 -0.02 3.94
CA ARG A 327 7.25 1.07 3.01
C ARG A 327 6.24 2.19 3.20
N LEU A 328 6.76 3.38 3.42
CA LEU A 328 5.94 4.57 3.61
C LEU A 328 5.35 5.02 2.27
N PHE A 329 4.08 5.37 2.28
CA PHE A 329 3.32 5.93 1.14
C PHE A 329 3.12 5.01 -0.07
N LYS A 330 3.77 3.86 -0.16
CA LYS A 330 3.67 2.95 -1.31
C LYS A 330 4.08 1.52 -0.97
N ASP A 331 3.57 0.55 -1.74
CA ASP A 331 3.99 -0.84 -1.73
C ASP A 331 3.94 -1.52 -0.34
N GLY A 332 2.90 -1.22 0.45
CA GLY A 332 2.67 -1.87 1.75
C GLY A 332 2.52 -3.39 1.62
N ILE A 333 1.90 -3.89 0.54
CA ILE A 333 1.75 -5.32 0.27
C ILE A 333 3.12 -5.96 -0.02
N GLY A 334 3.99 -5.28 -0.77
CA GLY A 334 5.35 -5.77 -1.00
C GLY A 334 6.23 -5.75 0.26
N ALA A 335 6.04 -4.78 1.15
CA ALA A 335 6.69 -4.78 2.46
C ALA A 335 6.15 -5.91 3.35
N ALA A 336 4.85 -6.18 3.32
CA ALA A 336 4.22 -7.31 4.00
C ALA A 336 4.82 -8.64 3.55
N TYR A 337 4.95 -8.87 2.24
CA TYR A 337 5.64 -10.05 1.69
C TYR A 337 7.07 -10.20 2.21
N ARG A 338 7.86 -9.12 2.15
CA ARG A 338 9.28 -9.18 2.54
C ARG A 338 9.46 -9.44 4.02
N THR A 339 8.70 -8.75 4.87
CA THR A 339 8.78 -8.91 6.32
C THR A 339 8.22 -10.27 6.75
N ALA A 340 7.11 -10.73 6.18
CA ALA A 340 6.54 -12.05 6.44
C ALA A 340 7.53 -13.17 6.12
N LYS A 341 8.12 -13.17 4.92
CA LYS A 341 9.07 -14.20 4.49
C LYS A 341 10.35 -14.20 5.33
N ALA A 342 10.87 -13.02 5.68
CA ALA A 342 12.09 -12.91 6.51
C ALA A 342 11.83 -13.36 7.95
N ALA A 343 10.70 -12.98 8.55
CA ALA A 343 10.33 -13.43 9.89
C ALA A 343 10.09 -14.95 9.94
N ALA A 344 9.38 -15.52 8.95
CA ALA A 344 9.19 -16.96 8.83
C ALA A 344 10.54 -17.69 8.70
N LYS A 345 11.44 -17.22 7.82
CA LYS A 345 12.78 -17.77 7.67
C LYS A 345 13.56 -17.74 8.98
N THR A 346 13.51 -16.61 9.70
CA THR A 346 14.22 -16.48 10.99
C THR A 346 13.66 -17.49 12.00
N ALA A 347 12.35 -17.54 12.17
CA ALA A 347 11.70 -18.40 13.15
C ALA A 347 11.98 -19.89 12.89
N ILE A 348 11.97 -20.33 11.63
CA ILE A 348 12.13 -21.77 11.27
C ILE A 348 13.61 -22.20 11.31
N PHE A 349 14.52 -21.38 10.76
CA PHE A 349 15.92 -21.83 10.56
C PHE A 349 16.89 -21.35 11.64
N HIS A 350 16.56 -20.27 12.36
CA HIS A 350 17.47 -19.69 13.33
C HIS A 350 16.94 -19.74 14.76
N GLY A 351 15.72 -19.30 15.00
CA GLY A 351 15.07 -19.32 16.31
C GLY A 351 14.11 -18.14 16.50
N VAL A 352 13.55 -18.06 17.71
CA VAL A 352 12.53 -17.07 18.08
C VAL A 352 12.96 -16.13 19.20
N SER A 353 14.26 -16.10 19.53
CA SER A 353 14.80 -15.14 20.50
C SER A 353 14.95 -13.74 19.90
N ALA A 354 15.02 -12.73 20.75
CA ALA A 354 15.36 -11.36 20.34
C ALA A 354 16.71 -11.30 19.60
N ALA A 355 17.69 -12.14 20.00
CA ALA A 355 18.99 -12.23 19.35
C ALA A 355 18.88 -12.77 17.91
N ASP A 356 18.06 -13.82 17.69
CA ASP A 356 17.84 -14.38 16.36
C ASP A 356 17.17 -13.37 15.44
N PHE A 357 16.11 -12.68 15.91
CA PHE A 357 15.47 -11.63 15.13
C PHE A 357 16.39 -10.44 14.89
N LYS A 358 17.20 -10.05 15.84
CA LYS A 358 18.20 -8.99 15.67
C LYS A 358 19.19 -9.33 14.54
N GLN A 359 19.66 -10.55 14.51
CA GLN A 359 20.68 -11.00 13.56
C GLN A 359 20.08 -11.25 12.15
N HIS A 360 18.88 -11.84 12.05
CA HIS A 360 18.37 -12.39 10.79
C HIS A 360 17.13 -11.65 10.22
N TYR A 361 16.39 -10.90 11.05
CA TYR A 361 15.21 -10.14 10.64
C TYR A 361 15.45 -8.62 10.58
N ALA A 362 16.10 -8.06 11.60
CA ALA A 362 16.33 -6.61 11.68
C ALA A 362 17.09 -6.00 10.49
N PRO A 363 18.05 -6.67 9.85
CA PRO A 363 18.71 -6.12 8.65
C PRO A 363 17.74 -5.80 7.52
N LEU A 364 16.69 -6.62 7.32
CA LEU A 364 15.64 -6.32 6.35
C LEU A 364 14.84 -5.07 6.76
N CYS A 365 14.45 -4.96 8.02
CA CYS A 365 13.73 -3.78 8.51
C CYS A 365 14.54 -2.50 8.32
N HIS A 366 15.84 -2.54 8.63
CA HIS A 366 16.75 -1.42 8.39
C HIS A 366 16.88 -1.07 6.90
N GLY A 367 16.88 -2.09 6.01
CA GLY A 367 16.85 -1.87 4.56
C GLY A 367 15.59 -1.12 4.12
N ILE A 368 14.42 -1.50 4.64
CA ILE A 368 13.15 -0.81 4.36
C ILE A 368 13.20 0.65 4.87
N ASP A 369 13.74 0.87 6.08
CA ASP A 369 13.87 2.22 6.64
C ASP A 369 14.80 3.11 5.81
N LYS A 370 15.90 2.58 5.30
CA LYS A 370 16.80 3.31 4.37
C LYS A 370 16.10 3.69 3.08
N ASP A 371 15.37 2.75 2.47
CA ASP A 371 14.55 3.02 1.27
C ASP A 371 13.52 4.13 1.54
N ASN A 372 12.90 4.14 2.72
CA ASN A 372 11.95 5.17 3.13
C ASN A 372 12.61 6.55 3.27
N GLN A 373 13.84 6.62 3.82
CA GLN A 373 14.58 7.88 3.94
C GLN A 373 14.94 8.45 2.56
N VAL A 374 15.42 7.61 1.64
CA VAL A 374 15.67 8.00 0.25
C VAL A 374 14.38 8.50 -0.41
N GLY A 375 13.26 7.78 -0.22
CA GLY A 375 11.97 8.19 -0.73
C GLY A 375 11.54 9.58 -0.23
N LYS A 376 11.68 9.88 1.07
CA LYS A 376 11.37 11.19 1.65
C LYS A 376 12.22 12.32 1.04
N VAL A 377 13.50 12.07 0.81
CA VAL A 377 14.40 13.04 0.16
C VAL A 377 13.95 13.32 -1.27
N VAL A 378 13.64 12.28 -2.05
CA VAL A 378 13.18 12.41 -3.44
C VAL A 378 11.85 13.18 -3.52
N PHE A 379 10.87 12.85 -2.66
CA PHE A 379 9.59 13.57 -2.61
C PHE A 379 9.78 15.02 -2.14
N GLY A 380 10.64 15.27 -1.13
CA GLY A 380 10.96 16.62 -0.66
C GLY A 380 11.64 17.49 -1.73
N PHE A 381 12.54 16.91 -2.53
CA PHE A 381 13.14 17.62 -3.68
C PHE A 381 12.11 17.89 -4.78
N GLY A 382 11.21 16.96 -5.06
CA GLY A 382 10.12 17.15 -6.03
C GLY A 382 9.25 18.35 -5.67
N SER A 383 8.80 18.45 -4.43
CA SER A 383 7.99 19.55 -3.92
C SER A 383 8.74 20.90 -3.92
N LEU A 384 10.04 20.91 -3.62
CA LEU A 384 10.89 22.10 -3.69
C LEU A 384 11.06 22.60 -5.14
N VAL A 385 11.26 21.69 -6.10
CA VAL A 385 11.37 22.04 -7.52
C VAL A 385 10.04 22.58 -8.07
N GLN A 386 8.91 21.99 -7.67
CA GLN A 386 7.57 22.48 -8.01
C GLN A 386 7.37 23.92 -7.46
N LYS A 387 7.60 24.14 -6.18
CA LYS A 387 7.48 25.46 -5.54
C LYS A 387 8.43 26.50 -6.16
N ALA A 388 9.65 26.13 -6.51
CA ALA A 388 10.61 27.04 -7.15
C ALA A 388 10.21 27.42 -8.59
N ARG A 389 9.62 26.50 -9.35
CA ARG A 389 9.08 26.76 -10.70
C ARG A 389 7.85 27.66 -10.65
N PHE A 390 6.98 27.46 -9.68
CA PHE A 390 5.80 28.28 -9.44
C PHE A 390 6.18 29.75 -9.07
N ALA A 391 7.14 29.92 -8.18
CA ALA A 391 7.64 31.26 -7.83
C ALA A 391 8.21 32.02 -9.04
N ARG A 392 8.85 31.32 -9.99
CA ARG A 392 9.32 31.93 -11.26
C ARG A 392 8.18 32.29 -12.21
N ARG A 393 7.10 31.48 -12.29
CA ARG A 393 5.90 31.79 -13.11
C ARG A 393 5.10 32.96 -12.52
N GLY A 394 4.91 33.01 -11.22
CA GLY A 394 4.25 34.12 -10.54
C GLY A 394 4.98 35.48 -10.75
N ARG A 395 6.31 35.47 -10.80
CA ARG A 395 7.10 36.69 -11.12
C ARG A 395 6.95 37.12 -12.58
N ARG A 396 6.81 36.17 -13.54
CA ARG A 396 6.59 36.56 -14.96
C ARG A 396 5.18 37.12 -15.21
N ARG A 397 4.17 36.76 -14.46
CA ARG A 397 2.81 37.35 -14.57
C ARG A 397 2.69 38.73 -13.91
N ARG A 398 3.62 39.11 -13.02
CA ARG A 398 3.64 40.40 -12.33
C ARG A 398 4.60 41.44 -12.95
N ALA A 399 5.23 41.17 -14.09
CA ALA A 399 6.02 42.17 -14.78
C ALA A 399 5.08 43.26 -15.34
N PRO A 400 5.27 44.55 -14.98
CA PRO A 400 4.38 45.62 -15.40
C PRO A 400 4.44 45.75 -16.91
N ARG A 401 3.27 45.83 -17.56
CA ARG A 401 3.15 46.29 -18.93
C ARG A 401 3.78 47.69 -19.00
N ARG A 402 4.96 47.82 -19.61
CA ARG A 402 5.52 49.09 -19.99
C ARG A 402 4.56 49.77 -20.96
N SER A 403 3.97 50.90 -20.57
CA SER A 403 3.23 51.77 -21.42
C SER A 403 4.22 52.40 -22.43
N GLY A 404 4.20 51.87 -23.65
CA GLY A 404 4.92 52.44 -24.78
C GLY A 404 4.11 53.63 -25.33
N THR A 405 4.61 54.83 -25.10
CA THR A 405 4.17 56.05 -25.77
C THR A 405 4.36 55.93 -27.28
N ARG A 406 3.31 56.30 -28.00
CA ARG A 406 3.25 56.39 -29.44
C ARG A 406 4.21 57.46 -29.98
N GLY A 407 5.13 57.06 -30.86
CA GLY A 407 5.76 57.91 -31.84
C GLY A 407 5.18 57.59 -33.22
N ARG A 408 4.43 58.54 -33.82
CA ARG A 408 3.99 58.49 -35.22
C ARG A 408 5.19 58.81 -36.10
N THR A 409 5.46 57.97 -37.08
CA THR A 409 6.15 58.36 -38.32
C THR A 409 5.45 57.75 -39.54
N HIS A 410 5.06 58.63 -40.45
CA HIS A 410 4.45 58.35 -41.76
C HIS A 410 5.52 57.78 -42.71
N GLY A 411 5.15 56.77 -43.50
CA GLY A 411 5.86 56.27 -44.66
C GLY A 411 4.89 55.54 -45.61
N PRO A 412 5.07 55.62 -46.94
CA PRO A 412 3.99 55.55 -47.95
C PRO A 412 3.65 54.14 -48.44
N PRO A 413 2.56 53.97 -49.22
CA PRO A 413 1.95 52.67 -49.52
C PRO A 413 2.63 51.97 -50.70
N CYS A 414 2.81 50.69 -50.62
CA CYS A 414 3.26 49.89 -51.76
C CYS A 414 2.21 48.86 -52.16
N ARG A 415 2.05 48.81 -53.47
CA ARG A 415 1.01 48.16 -54.31
C ARG A 415 0.97 46.64 -54.23
N SER A 416 -0.23 46.11 -54.39
CA SER A 416 -0.54 44.74 -54.75
C SER A 416 -0.17 44.40 -56.21
N PRO A 417 0.07 43.15 -56.54
CA PRO A 417 -0.35 42.61 -57.84
C PRO A 417 -1.20 41.31 -57.74
N ARG A 418 -2.29 41.44 -58.40
CA ARG A 418 -3.21 40.58 -59.16
C ARG A 418 -2.88 39.08 -59.29
N SER A 419 -3.94 38.36 -59.02
CA SER A 419 -4.45 37.10 -59.54
C SER A 419 -3.88 36.55 -60.86
N THR A 420 -3.62 35.23 -60.92
CA THR A 420 -3.89 34.42 -62.10
C THR A 420 -4.48 33.08 -61.72
N ARG A 421 -5.70 32.87 -62.19
CA ARG A 421 -6.38 31.57 -62.33
C ARG A 421 -5.62 30.72 -63.32
N ARG A 422 -5.50 29.42 -63.09
CA ARG A 422 -5.61 28.41 -64.14
C ARG A 422 -6.26 27.12 -63.62
N ARG A 423 -7.30 26.76 -64.37
CA ARG A 423 -8.12 25.54 -64.37
C ARG A 423 -7.36 24.38 -65.02
N ARG A 424 -7.83 23.22 -64.77
CA ARG A 424 -7.94 21.95 -65.55
C ARG A 424 -7.23 20.81 -64.80
N ALA A 425 -7.71 19.63 -64.79
CA ALA A 425 -8.89 18.90 -65.24
C ALA A 425 -8.64 17.42 -64.93
N ARG A 426 -9.68 16.73 -64.46
CA ARG A 426 -10.07 15.32 -64.69
C ARG A 426 -9.01 14.31 -65.18
N ARG A 427 -8.96 13.17 -64.49
CA ARG A 427 -9.39 11.79 -64.91
C ARG A 427 -8.80 10.78 -63.92
N SER A 428 -9.65 10.04 -63.30
CA SER A 428 -10.13 8.65 -63.52
C SER A 428 -9.01 7.59 -63.58
N ARG A 429 -8.90 6.79 -62.55
CA ARG A 429 -9.26 5.37 -62.49
C ARG A 429 -9.33 4.91 -61.06
#